data_8f7a5d3c1c2650a124d06b1992c2f119
#
_entry.id   8f7a5d3c1c2650a124d06b1992c2f119
#
_cell.length_a   1.000
_cell.length_b   1.000
_cell.length_c   1.000
_cell.angle_alpha   90.00
_cell.angle_beta   90.00
_cell.angle_gamma   90.00
#
_symmetry.space_group_name_H-M   'P 1'
#
loop_
_entity.id
_entity.type
_entity.pdbx_description
1 polymer ?
#
loop_
_entity_poly.entity_id
_entity_poly.type
_entity_poly.pdbx_seq_one_letter_code
_entity_poly.pdbx_strand_id
1 'polypeptide(L)'
;MASLFPLCSMAQQGVKVDVHTGANLSGFAGGKSYAAQDRKMKMGASVGVGISYEKSKNFVYSSGIDFLMTAGSYTAMSDYYNGGLTAAFPAVNSRELSIQIPVKFGYDFTLGEKLHFIPSVGAYGRFSMVSIKENVTENTDGKSGNSFKWNSFNNYQHNTNRLDGYKRWDVGGLIEGKFVYANRYAVTLGYSRGFLDKSPQFKFKNHSYHLTLGYTL
;
A
#
# COMPACT_ATOMS: atom_id res chain seq x y z
N MET A 1 7.98 17.59 -28.37
CA MET A 1 6.61 17.56 -27.80
C MET A 1 5.99 16.24 -28.19
N ALA A 2 5.99 15.23 -27.30
CA ALA A 2 5.38 13.94 -27.56
C ALA A 2 3.87 14.07 -27.39
N SER A 3 3.11 13.74 -28.44
CA SER A 3 1.66 13.89 -28.49
C SER A 3 0.96 12.90 -27.53
N LEU A 4 0.32 13.45 -26.53
CA LEU A 4 -0.63 12.76 -25.63
C LEU A 4 -1.99 12.43 -26.32
N PHE A 5 -2.06 12.56 -27.64
CA PHE A 5 -3.31 12.50 -28.42
C PHE A 5 -3.93 11.11 -28.69
N PRO A 6 -3.27 9.95 -28.54
CA PRO A 6 -3.96 8.69 -28.82
C PRO A 6 -4.84 8.17 -27.65
N LEU A 7 -4.73 8.72 -26.44
CA LEU A 7 -5.52 8.23 -25.30
C LEU A 7 -6.99 8.70 -25.32
N CYS A 8 -7.30 9.84 -25.98
CA CYS A 8 -8.67 10.36 -26.05
C CYS A 8 -9.57 9.62 -27.06
N SER A 9 -9.05 8.82 -27.98
CA SER A 9 -9.87 8.13 -28.98
C SER A 9 -10.48 6.80 -28.51
N MET A 10 -10.07 6.30 -27.34
CA MET A 10 -10.60 5.05 -26.78
C MET A 10 -11.92 5.23 -26.00
N ALA A 11 -12.38 6.46 -25.79
CA ALA A 11 -13.61 6.77 -25.04
C ALA A 11 -14.92 6.37 -25.77
N GLN A 12 -14.85 5.70 -26.91
CA GLN A 12 -16.03 5.49 -27.76
C GLN A 12 -16.88 4.26 -27.44
N GLN A 13 -16.53 3.39 -26.46
CA GLN A 13 -17.35 2.21 -26.15
C GLN A 13 -17.30 1.82 -24.67
N GLY A 14 -17.69 2.71 -23.76
CA GLY A 14 -17.77 2.36 -22.33
C GLY A 14 -16.43 2.22 -21.60
N VAL A 15 -15.33 2.57 -22.23
CA VAL A 15 -13.99 2.61 -21.64
C VAL A 15 -13.71 4.03 -21.13
N LYS A 16 -13.37 4.15 -19.87
CA LYS A 16 -12.98 5.41 -19.21
C LYS A 16 -11.54 5.27 -18.70
N VAL A 17 -10.74 6.31 -18.89
CA VAL A 17 -9.37 6.40 -18.36
C VAL A 17 -9.37 7.46 -17.27
N ASP A 18 -8.78 7.17 -16.13
CA ASP A 18 -8.65 8.14 -15.04
C ASP A 18 -7.19 8.27 -14.57
N VAL A 19 -6.87 9.44 -14.09
CA VAL A 19 -5.65 9.71 -13.34
C VAL A 19 -6.05 9.99 -11.90
N HIS A 20 -5.27 9.47 -10.94
CA HIS A 20 -5.59 9.66 -9.53
C HIS A 20 -4.34 9.82 -8.68
N THR A 21 -4.52 10.52 -7.57
CA THR A 21 -3.49 10.70 -6.55
C THR A 21 -4.14 10.66 -5.17
N GLY A 22 -3.37 10.33 -4.16
CA GLY A 22 -3.93 10.26 -2.82
C GLY A 22 -2.94 9.97 -1.73
N ALA A 23 -3.49 9.86 -0.53
CA ALA A 23 -2.77 9.44 0.66
C ALA A 23 -3.15 8.01 1.04
N ASN A 24 -2.23 7.33 1.68
CA ASN A 24 -2.49 6.04 2.30
C ASN A 24 -1.97 6.01 3.74
N LEU A 25 -2.62 5.19 4.56
CA LEU A 25 -2.19 4.84 5.90
C LEU A 25 -1.89 3.35 5.89
N SER A 26 -0.62 2.99 5.93
CA SER A 26 -0.15 1.63 5.72
C SER A 26 0.64 1.10 6.93
N GLY A 27 0.71 -0.22 7.05
CA GLY A 27 1.40 -0.88 8.13
C GLY A 27 1.45 -2.40 7.96
N PHE A 28 1.72 -3.07 9.09
CA PHE A 28 1.90 -4.52 9.13
C PHE A 28 0.86 -5.17 10.04
N ALA A 29 0.21 -6.23 9.56
CA ALA A 29 -0.81 -6.97 10.29
C ALA A 29 -0.49 -8.47 10.34
N GLY A 30 -1.03 -9.15 11.37
CA GLY A 30 -0.82 -10.59 11.55
C GLY A 30 0.62 -10.97 11.93
N GLY A 31 0.98 -12.24 11.74
CA GLY A 31 2.31 -12.76 12.00
C GLY A 31 2.60 -13.03 13.48
N LYS A 32 3.89 -13.24 13.79
CA LYS A 32 4.36 -13.53 15.15
C LYS A 32 4.39 -12.26 15.99
N SER A 33 3.34 -12.03 16.78
CA SER A 33 3.21 -10.81 17.59
C SER A 33 4.28 -10.68 18.67
N TYR A 34 4.80 -11.79 19.20
CA TYR A 34 5.90 -11.78 20.16
C TYR A 34 7.24 -11.34 19.57
N ALA A 35 7.46 -11.52 18.25
CA ALA A 35 8.71 -11.16 17.59
C ALA A 35 8.68 -9.75 16.96
N ALA A 36 7.50 -9.19 16.71
CA ALA A 36 7.33 -7.83 16.18
C ALA A 36 6.18 -7.14 16.89
N GLN A 37 6.51 -6.32 17.89
CA GLN A 37 5.57 -5.59 18.73
C GLN A 37 5.40 -4.13 18.27
N ASP A 38 4.52 -3.38 18.91
CA ASP A 38 4.30 -1.93 18.73
C ASP A 38 4.19 -1.51 17.26
N ARG A 39 3.45 -2.31 16.48
CA ARG A 39 3.24 -2.02 15.06
C ARG A 39 2.37 -0.80 14.88
N LYS A 40 2.91 0.21 14.19
CA LYS A 40 2.21 1.46 13.91
C LYS A 40 2.06 1.64 12.41
N MET A 41 0.89 2.07 12.01
CA MET A 41 0.64 2.53 10.65
C MET A 41 1.25 3.91 10.45
N LYS A 42 1.73 4.16 9.23
CA LYS A 42 2.30 5.45 8.83
C LYS A 42 1.71 5.92 7.51
N MET A 43 1.71 7.24 7.35
CA MET A 43 1.24 7.86 6.13
C MET A 43 2.20 7.64 4.96
N GLY A 44 1.63 7.44 3.80
CA GLY A 44 2.28 7.38 2.51
C GLY A 44 1.44 8.11 1.46
N ALA A 45 1.86 8.01 0.22
CA ALA A 45 1.21 8.65 -0.91
C ALA A 45 1.05 7.67 -2.07
N SER A 46 0.15 7.99 -2.99
CA SER A 46 -0.04 7.23 -4.22
C SER A 46 -0.33 8.14 -5.39
N VAL A 47 0.07 7.70 -6.56
CA VAL A 47 -0.31 8.27 -7.85
C VAL A 47 -0.49 7.13 -8.84
N GLY A 48 -1.50 7.22 -9.70
CA GLY A 48 -1.77 6.15 -10.66
C GLY A 48 -2.60 6.58 -11.85
N VAL A 49 -2.71 5.64 -12.77
CA VAL A 49 -3.57 5.71 -13.95
C VAL A 49 -4.46 4.50 -13.95
N GLY A 50 -5.75 4.72 -14.08
CA GLY A 50 -6.77 3.69 -14.12
C GLY A 50 -7.42 3.59 -15.49
N ILE A 51 -7.90 2.41 -15.79
CA ILE A 51 -8.79 2.12 -16.90
C ILE A 51 -10.01 1.39 -16.36
N SER A 52 -11.19 1.82 -16.73
CA SER A 52 -12.44 1.14 -16.38
C SER A 52 -13.29 0.91 -17.61
N TYR A 53 -13.95 -0.23 -17.62
CA TYR A 53 -14.88 -0.64 -18.64
C TYR A 53 -16.26 -0.89 -18.00
N GLU A 54 -17.23 -0.12 -18.44
CA GLU A 54 -18.62 -0.25 -18.01
C GLU A 54 -19.38 -1.13 -19.01
N LYS A 55 -19.74 -2.33 -18.53
CA LYS A 55 -20.56 -3.27 -19.29
C LYS A 55 -22.04 -2.99 -19.04
N SER A 56 -22.92 -3.36 -19.98
CA SER A 56 -24.37 -3.29 -19.80
C SER A 56 -24.82 -3.80 -18.43
N LYS A 57 -25.79 -3.12 -17.78
CA LYS A 57 -26.30 -3.39 -16.43
C LYS A 57 -25.42 -2.89 -15.27
N ASN A 58 -24.71 -1.77 -15.43
CA ASN A 58 -23.97 -1.07 -14.38
C ASN A 58 -22.76 -1.85 -13.79
N PHE A 59 -22.34 -2.94 -14.38
CA PHE A 59 -21.14 -3.63 -13.95
C PHE A 59 -19.89 -2.92 -14.47
N VAL A 60 -18.95 -2.68 -13.56
CA VAL A 60 -17.71 -1.96 -13.84
C VAL A 60 -16.53 -2.87 -13.59
N TYR A 61 -15.72 -3.07 -14.60
CA TYR A 61 -14.41 -3.74 -14.51
C TYR A 61 -13.34 -2.66 -14.55
N SER A 62 -12.38 -2.71 -13.64
CA SER A 62 -11.31 -1.73 -13.64
C SER A 62 -9.96 -2.34 -13.31
N SER A 63 -8.94 -1.73 -13.88
CA SER A 63 -7.54 -2.05 -13.64
C SER A 63 -6.71 -0.76 -13.71
N GLY A 64 -5.41 -0.84 -13.52
CA GLY A 64 -4.54 0.32 -13.59
C GLY A 64 -3.11 0.01 -13.19
N ILE A 65 -2.34 1.08 -13.08
CA ILE A 65 -0.98 1.04 -12.54
C ILE A 65 -0.87 2.13 -11.50
N ASP A 66 -0.56 1.72 -10.26
CA ASP A 66 -0.39 2.61 -9.12
C ASP A 66 1.06 2.60 -8.65
N PHE A 67 1.64 3.77 -8.49
CA PHE A 67 2.88 3.98 -7.75
C PHE A 67 2.52 4.32 -6.31
N LEU A 68 3.00 3.49 -5.37
CA LEU A 68 2.66 3.58 -3.97
C LEU A 68 3.91 3.82 -3.14
N MET A 69 3.91 4.85 -2.34
CA MET A 69 4.81 5.01 -1.22
C MET A 69 4.08 4.56 0.05
N THR A 70 4.50 3.45 0.62
CA THR A 70 3.94 2.90 1.86
C THR A 70 4.95 3.00 2.99
N ALA A 71 4.45 3.07 4.23
CA ALA A 71 5.30 3.16 5.40
C ALA A 71 4.68 2.40 6.58
N GLY A 72 5.52 1.96 7.50
CA GLY A 72 5.09 1.30 8.73
C GLY A 72 6.23 1.23 9.73
N SER A 73 5.93 0.97 11.00
CA SER A 73 6.94 0.74 12.01
C SER A 73 6.59 -0.40 12.95
N TYR A 74 7.60 -0.97 13.56
CA TYR A 74 7.49 -2.01 14.57
C TYR A 74 8.74 -2.08 15.44
N THR A 75 8.61 -2.69 16.61
CA THR A 75 9.72 -3.09 17.47
C THR A 75 10.06 -4.55 17.19
N ALA A 76 11.29 -4.82 16.74
CA ALA A 76 11.75 -6.18 16.56
C ALA A 76 12.32 -6.72 17.88
N MET A 77 11.78 -7.84 18.34
CA MET A 77 12.18 -8.53 19.57
C MET A 77 13.12 -9.69 19.26
N SER A 78 14.06 -9.95 20.13
CA SER A 78 14.89 -11.16 20.12
C SER A 78 14.72 -11.95 21.40
N ASP A 79 14.89 -13.26 21.33
CA ASP A 79 14.96 -14.11 22.52
C ASP A 79 16.28 -13.87 23.22
N TYR A 80 16.25 -13.60 24.53
CA TYR A 80 17.42 -13.49 25.37
C TYR A 80 17.67 -14.81 26.09
N TYR A 81 18.92 -15.07 26.47
CA TYR A 81 19.48 -16.37 26.99
C TYR A 81 18.80 -16.94 28.25
N ASN A 82 17.76 -16.31 28.79
CA ASN A 82 16.98 -16.78 29.95
C ASN A 82 15.46 -16.77 29.76
N GLY A 83 14.99 -16.88 28.50
CA GLY A 83 13.55 -16.96 28.21
C GLY A 83 12.79 -15.64 28.26
N GLY A 84 13.48 -14.50 28.34
CA GLY A 84 12.89 -13.17 28.23
C GLY A 84 13.04 -12.58 26.83
N LEU A 85 11.99 -11.91 26.36
CA LEU A 85 12.05 -11.14 25.12
C LEU A 85 12.67 -9.76 25.38
N THR A 86 13.70 -9.41 24.63
CA THR A 86 14.30 -8.06 24.66
C THR A 86 14.18 -7.37 23.32
N ALA A 87 14.05 -6.05 23.33
CA ALA A 87 14.00 -5.26 22.11
C ALA A 87 15.40 -5.25 21.44
N ALA A 88 15.54 -6.02 20.36
CA ALA A 88 16.75 -6.04 19.56
C ALA A 88 16.89 -4.79 18.69
N PHE A 89 15.75 -4.31 18.15
CA PHE A 89 15.63 -3.12 17.32
C PHE A 89 14.37 -2.34 17.75
N PRO A 90 14.49 -1.38 18.67
CA PRO A 90 13.34 -0.78 19.38
C PRO A 90 12.41 0.05 18.50
N ALA A 91 12.88 0.59 17.39
CA ALA A 91 12.01 1.35 16.49
C ALA A 91 12.46 1.18 15.03
N VAL A 92 11.96 0.12 14.37
CA VAL A 92 12.23 -0.10 12.96
C VAL A 92 11.17 0.61 12.13
N ASN A 93 11.55 1.68 11.47
CA ASN A 93 10.74 2.37 10.48
C ASN A 93 11.02 1.79 9.10
N SER A 94 9.97 1.46 8.36
CA SER A 94 10.08 0.97 6.99
C SER A 94 9.36 1.92 6.05
N ARG A 95 10.01 2.29 4.95
CA ARG A 95 9.41 3.04 3.83
C ARG A 95 9.67 2.27 2.54
N GLU A 96 8.65 2.17 1.71
CA GLU A 96 8.70 1.35 0.51
C GLU A 96 8.04 2.08 -0.66
N LEU A 97 8.71 2.08 -1.80
CA LEU A 97 8.17 2.50 -3.09
C LEU A 97 7.87 1.24 -3.91
N SER A 98 6.65 1.12 -4.39
CA SER A 98 6.18 -0.06 -5.11
C SER A 98 5.26 0.30 -6.28
N ILE A 99 5.20 -0.59 -7.27
CA ILE A 99 4.21 -0.59 -8.34
C ILE A 99 3.16 -1.63 -7.97
N GLN A 100 1.88 -1.26 -8.12
CA GLN A 100 0.73 -2.14 -7.92
C GLN A 100 -0.14 -2.14 -9.17
N ILE A 101 -0.62 -3.33 -9.53
CA ILE A 101 -1.60 -3.54 -10.61
C ILE A 101 -2.83 -4.15 -9.95
N PRO A 102 -3.91 -3.37 -9.74
CA PRO A 102 -5.18 -3.88 -9.25
C PRO A 102 -6.02 -4.44 -10.41
N VAL A 103 -6.87 -5.42 -10.11
CA VAL A 103 -7.97 -5.88 -10.95
C VAL A 103 -9.22 -5.88 -10.09
N LYS A 104 -10.21 -5.07 -10.47
CA LYS A 104 -11.39 -4.79 -9.64
C LYS A 104 -12.67 -5.06 -10.42
N PHE A 105 -13.68 -5.47 -9.68
CA PHE A 105 -15.04 -5.62 -10.12
C PHE A 105 -15.96 -4.82 -9.20
N GLY A 106 -16.82 -4.00 -9.77
CA GLY A 106 -17.74 -3.14 -9.04
C GLY A 106 -19.10 -3.04 -9.70
N TYR A 107 -19.99 -2.34 -9.03
CA TYR A 107 -21.33 -2.05 -9.52
C TYR A 107 -21.61 -0.55 -9.36
N ASP A 108 -22.08 0.10 -10.43
CA ASP A 108 -22.40 1.53 -10.43
C ASP A 108 -23.84 1.75 -9.96
N PHE A 109 -23.97 2.36 -8.78
CA PHE A 109 -25.23 2.86 -8.24
C PHE A 109 -25.36 4.35 -8.58
N THR A 110 -26.30 4.68 -9.46
CA THR A 110 -26.66 6.07 -9.75
C THR A 110 -27.46 6.65 -8.59
N LEU A 111 -26.86 7.58 -7.82
CA LEU A 111 -27.48 8.24 -6.65
C LEU A 111 -28.24 9.53 -7.02
N GLY A 112 -28.16 9.94 -8.27
CA GLY A 112 -28.79 11.16 -8.80
C GLY A 112 -28.28 11.46 -10.21
N GLU A 113 -28.66 12.61 -10.76
CA GLU A 113 -28.31 12.98 -12.14
C GLU A 113 -26.79 13.04 -12.43
N LYS A 114 -26.00 13.33 -11.41
CA LYS A 114 -24.54 13.56 -11.56
C LYS A 114 -23.67 12.79 -10.57
N LEU A 115 -24.27 12.05 -9.67
CA LEU A 115 -23.55 11.36 -8.60
C LEU A 115 -23.71 9.84 -8.74
N HIS A 116 -22.59 9.15 -8.78
CA HIS A 116 -22.49 7.70 -8.84
C HIS A 116 -21.70 7.17 -7.65
N PHE A 117 -22.07 6.02 -7.14
CA PHE A 117 -21.34 5.28 -6.13
C PHE A 117 -20.98 3.90 -6.64
N ILE A 118 -19.70 3.59 -6.69
CA ILE A 118 -19.19 2.33 -7.26
C ILE A 118 -18.43 1.56 -6.16
N PRO A 119 -19.12 0.74 -5.36
CA PRO A 119 -18.45 -0.23 -4.51
C PRO A 119 -17.78 -1.29 -5.39
N SER A 120 -16.56 -1.64 -5.03
CA SER A 120 -15.76 -2.62 -5.77
C SER A 120 -14.93 -3.51 -4.86
N VAL A 121 -14.71 -4.71 -5.33
CA VAL A 121 -13.83 -5.71 -4.73
C VAL A 121 -12.87 -6.21 -5.79
N GLY A 122 -11.66 -6.57 -5.37
CA GLY A 122 -10.67 -7.05 -6.32
C GLY A 122 -9.44 -7.65 -5.68
N ALA A 123 -8.49 -7.95 -6.53
CA ALA A 123 -7.16 -8.42 -6.17
C ALA A 123 -6.09 -7.48 -6.74
N TYR A 124 -4.90 -7.56 -6.19
CA TYR A 124 -3.76 -6.83 -6.72
C TYR A 124 -2.49 -7.68 -6.71
N GLY A 125 -1.61 -7.40 -7.68
CA GLY A 125 -0.20 -7.76 -7.63
C GLY A 125 0.63 -6.52 -7.35
N ARG A 126 1.62 -6.62 -6.45
CA ARG A 126 2.51 -5.52 -6.08
C ARG A 126 3.96 -5.95 -6.17
N PHE A 127 4.78 -5.08 -6.72
CA PHE A 127 6.24 -5.24 -6.75
C PHE A 127 6.90 -4.05 -6.07
N SER A 128 7.72 -4.33 -5.06
CA SER A 128 8.47 -3.34 -4.30
C SER A 128 9.80 -3.06 -4.98
N MET A 129 9.94 -1.84 -5.49
CA MET A 129 11.15 -1.39 -6.19
C MET A 129 12.25 -1.00 -5.21
N VAL A 130 11.91 -0.11 -4.27
CA VAL A 130 12.82 0.42 -3.27
C VAL A 130 12.17 0.29 -1.90
N SER A 131 12.93 -0.18 -0.93
CA SER A 131 12.49 -0.21 0.46
C SER A 131 13.67 0.04 1.39
N ILE A 132 13.47 0.94 2.34
CA ILE A 132 14.48 1.34 3.31
C ILE A 132 13.92 1.09 4.70
N LYS A 133 14.71 0.41 5.53
CA LYS A 133 14.50 0.32 6.98
C LYS A 133 15.43 1.30 7.68
N GLU A 134 14.91 1.91 8.71
CA GLU A 134 15.66 2.78 9.60
C GLU A 134 15.37 2.36 11.04
N ASN A 135 16.42 2.09 11.80
CA ASN A 135 16.33 1.89 13.24
C ASN A 135 16.64 3.23 13.92
N VAL A 136 15.72 3.71 14.75
CA VAL A 136 15.90 4.94 15.53
C VAL A 136 16.06 4.53 16.99
N THR A 137 17.24 4.71 17.53
CA THR A 137 17.50 4.54 18.96
C THR A 137 17.27 5.89 19.64
N GLU A 138 16.26 6.00 20.49
CA GLU A 138 16.10 7.16 21.36
C GLU A 138 17.06 7.02 22.54
N ASN A 139 17.89 8.01 22.77
CA ASN A 139 18.68 8.08 23.99
C ASN A 139 17.78 8.47 25.18
N THR A 140 18.14 8.07 26.39
CA THR A 140 17.45 8.34 27.66
C THR A 140 17.16 9.84 27.89
N ASP A 141 17.84 10.73 27.19
CA ASP A 141 17.67 12.20 27.29
C ASP A 141 16.71 12.78 26.24
N GLY A 142 15.92 11.96 25.54
CA GLY A 142 14.94 12.41 24.52
C GLY A 142 15.59 12.99 23.25
N LYS A 143 16.91 12.89 23.10
CA LYS A 143 17.62 13.29 21.88
C LYS A 143 17.71 12.09 20.95
N SER A 144 17.49 12.32 19.65
CA SER A 144 17.63 11.30 18.60
C SER A 144 19.02 10.65 18.69
N GLY A 145 19.06 9.37 19.04
CA GLY A 145 20.26 8.56 19.02
C GLY A 145 20.70 8.20 17.60
N ASN A 146 21.72 7.37 17.49
CA ASN A 146 22.24 6.92 16.21
C ASN A 146 21.17 6.21 15.40
N SER A 147 20.86 6.72 14.20
CA SER A 147 19.97 6.06 13.26
C SER A 147 20.78 5.27 12.23
N PHE A 148 20.41 3.99 12.04
CA PHE A 148 21.01 3.14 11.02
C PHE A 148 19.98 2.91 9.91
N LYS A 149 20.40 3.14 8.65
CA LYS A 149 19.57 2.91 7.46
C LYS A 149 20.14 1.77 6.64
N TRP A 150 19.27 0.89 6.16
CA TRP A 150 19.67 -0.21 5.26
C TRP A 150 18.56 -0.55 4.26
N ASN A 151 18.97 -1.23 3.18
CA ASN A 151 18.02 -1.74 2.19
C ASN A 151 17.19 -2.87 2.82
N SER A 152 15.88 -2.72 2.84
CA SER A 152 14.96 -3.66 3.48
C SER A 152 14.95 -5.05 2.84
N PHE A 153 15.39 -5.18 1.60
CA PHE A 153 15.41 -6.47 0.91
C PHE A 153 16.63 -7.32 1.27
N ASN A 154 17.64 -6.71 1.88
CA ASN A 154 18.84 -7.40 2.34
C ASN A 154 18.67 -7.79 3.82
N ASN A 155 19.32 -8.87 4.20
CA ASN A 155 19.48 -9.21 5.62
C ASN A 155 20.40 -8.17 6.27
N TYR A 156 20.03 -7.77 7.46
CA TYR A 156 20.83 -6.84 8.27
C TYR A 156 21.22 -7.52 9.59
N GLN A 157 22.48 -7.42 9.95
CA GLN A 157 23.01 -7.95 11.22
C GLN A 157 23.68 -6.83 12.00
N HIS A 158 23.34 -6.74 13.27
CA HIS A 158 24.00 -5.87 14.23
C HIS A 158 24.27 -6.65 15.52
N ASN A 159 25.56 -6.80 15.86
CA ASN A 159 26.00 -7.71 16.91
C ASN A 159 25.45 -9.14 16.69
N THR A 160 24.77 -9.68 17.69
CA THR A 160 24.12 -11.01 17.64
C THR A 160 22.73 -10.99 17.02
N ASN A 161 22.16 -9.81 16.76
CA ASN A 161 20.79 -9.64 16.27
C ASN A 161 20.76 -9.58 14.76
N ARG A 162 19.81 -10.30 14.15
CA ARG A 162 19.60 -10.34 12.70
C ARG A 162 18.16 -9.98 12.35
N LEU A 163 18.01 -9.17 11.29
CA LEU A 163 16.74 -8.92 10.62
C LEU A 163 16.80 -9.45 9.18
N ASP A 164 15.86 -10.34 8.86
CA ASP A 164 15.74 -10.86 7.51
C ASP A 164 15.18 -9.80 6.55
N GLY A 165 15.62 -9.89 5.29
CA GLY A 165 15.15 -9.05 4.21
C GLY A 165 13.67 -9.25 3.90
N TYR A 166 13.03 -8.20 3.40
CA TYR A 166 11.64 -8.26 2.95
C TYR A 166 11.52 -8.92 1.58
N LYS A 167 10.40 -9.58 1.34
CA LYS A 167 10.02 -10.02 -0.01
C LYS A 167 9.59 -8.82 -0.86
N ARG A 168 9.96 -8.84 -2.14
CA ARG A 168 9.59 -7.77 -3.10
C ARG A 168 8.17 -7.92 -3.62
N TRP A 169 7.68 -9.14 -3.77
CA TRP A 169 6.36 -9.44 -4.30
C TRP A 169 5.32 -9.53 -3.20
N ASP A 170 4.15 -8.98 -3.48
CA ASP A 170 2.96 -9.15 -2.67
C ASP A 170 1.75 -9.34 -3.60
N VAL A 171 0.82 -10.19 -3.17
CA VAL A 171 -0.49 -10.39 -3.78
C VAL A 171 -1.50 -10.23 -2.69
N GLY A 172 -2.61 -9.56 -2.97
CA GLY A 172 -3.62 -9.30 -1.95
C GLY A 172 -4.99 -9.05 -2.50
N GLY A 173 -5.92 -8.86 -1.58
CA GLY A 173 -7.28 -8.42 -1.85
C GLY A 173 -7.46 -6.94 -1.53
N LEU A 174 -8.46 -6.33 -2.15
CA LEU A 174 -8.86 -4.95 -1.90
C LEU A 174 -10.37 -4.80 -1.97
N ILE A 175 -10.88 -3.83 -1.21
CA ILE A 175 -12.26 -3.35 -1.26
C ILE A 175 -12.23 -1.83 -1.34
N GLU A 176 -13.08 -1.24 -2.16
CA GLU A 176 -13.13 0.21 -2.38
C GLU A 176 -14.56 0.70 -2.54
N GLY A 177 -14.80 1.93 -2.14
CA GLY A 177 -15.98 2.71 -2.50
C GLY A 177 -15.55 3.96 -3.26
N LYS A 178 -15.92 4.07 -4.53
CA LYS A 178 -15.60 5.19 -5.41
C LYS A 178 -16.87 6.04 -5.61
N PHE A 179 -16.82 7.31 -5.23
CA PHE A 179 -17.84 8.31 -5.55
C PHE A 179 -17.38 9.08 -6.78
N VAL A 180 -18.24 9.15 -7.79
CA VAL A 180 -17.96 9.85 -9.05
C VAL A 180 -18.99 10.97 -9.22
N TYR A 181 -18.51 12.19 -9.41
CA TYR A 181 -19.35 13.36 -9.66
C TYR A 181 -19.15 13.85 -11.09
N ALA A 182 -20.28 14.11 -11.77
CA ALA A 182 -20.36 14.62 -13.14
C ALA A 182 -19.52 13.77 -14.13
N ASN A 183 -19.38 12.47 -13.90
CA ASN A 183 -18.59 11.53 -14.69
C ASN A 183 -17.10 11.90 -14.84
N ARG A 184 -16.59 12.83 -14.02
CA ARG A 184 -15.21 13.34 -14.13
C ARG A 184 -14.42 13.28 -12.83
N TYR A 185 -15.01 13.76 -11.74
CA TYR A 185 -14.29 13.85 -10.47
C TYR A 185 -14.61 12.64 -9.62
N ALA A 186 -13.61 12.02 -9.06
CA ALA A 186 -13.76 10.85 -8.22
C ALA A 186 -13.08 11.02 -6.86
N VAL A 187 -13.73 10.49 -5.83
CA VAL A 187 -13.16 10.29 -4.51
C VAL A 187 -13.27 8.81 -4.21
N THR A 188 -12.15 8.15 -3.91
CA THR A 188 -12.13 6.72 -3.58
C THR A 188 -11.60 6.52 -2.19
N LEU A 189 -12.33 5.75 -1.40
CA LEU A 189 -11.91 5.22 -0.10
C LEU A 189 -11.76 3.71 -0.24
N GLY A 190 -10.67 3.16 0.29
CA GLY A 190 -10.47 1.73 0.20
C GLY A 190 -9.54 1.15 1.25
N TYR A 191 -9.57 -0.16 1.31
CA TYR A 191 -8.72 -0.99 2.15
C TYR A 191 -8.11 -2.11 1.32
N SER A 192 -6.84 -2.36 1.52
CA SER A 192 -6.12 -3.46 0.90
C SER A 192 -5.34 -4.27 1.92
N ARG A 193 -5.24 -5.59 1.69
CA ARG A 193 -4.50 -6.51 2.55
C ARG A 193 -3.73 -7.53 1.71
N GLY A 194 -2.43 -7.64 1.98
CA GLY A 194 -1.57 -8.66 1.40
C GLY A 194 -1.84 -10.05 1.96
N PHE A 195 -1.65 -11.07 1.15
CA PHE A 195 -1.76 -12.47 1.53
C PHE A 195 -0.39 -13.09 1.77
N LEU A 196 0.66 -12.54 1.16
CA LEU A 196 2.02 -13.04 1.33
C LEU A 196 2.68 -12.45 2.57
N ASP A 197 3.49 -13.28 3.22
CA ASP A 197 4.33 -12.83 4.33
C ASP A 197 5.42 -11.90 3.80
N LYS A 198 5.42 -10.65 4.25
CA LYS A 198 6.42 -9.62 3.88
C LYS A 198 7.79 -9.95 4.44
N SER A 199 7.84 -10.44 5.66
CA SER A 199 9.06 -10.87 6.34
C SER A 199 9.01 -12.37 6.64
N PRO A 200 10.01 -13.16 6.22
CA PRO A 200 10.10 -14.57 6.58
C PRO A 200 10.18 -14.77 8.09
N GLN A 201 10.88 -13.88 8.78
CA GLN A 201 11.12 -13.95 10.23
C GLN A 201 9.84 -13.65 11.03
N PHE A 202 9.11 -12.59 10.69
CA PHE A 202 7.97 -12.11 11.48
C PHE A 202 6.62 -12.59 10.95
N LYS A 203 6.58 -13.04 9.69
CA LYS A 203 5.36 -13.52 9.01
C LYS A 203 4.21 -12.52 9.03
N PHE A 204 4.50 -11.22 9.08
CA PHE A 204 3.48 -10.19 8.95
C PHE A 204 3.18 -9.87 7.48
N LYS A 205 2.00 -9.32 7.24
CA LYS A 205 1.45 -8.97 5.93
C LYS A 205 1.22 -7.48 5.84
N ASN A 206 1.33 -6.93 4.64
CA ASN A 206 0.97 -5.54 4.38
C ASN A 206 -0.53 -5.32 4.55
N HIS A 207 -0.91 -4.16 5.07
CA HIS A 207 -2.28 -3.65 4.97
C HIS A 207 -2.25 -2.13 4.84
N SER A 208 -3.28 -1.59 4.17
CA SER A 208 -3.34 -0.15 3.90
C SER A 208 -4.78 0.30 3.75
N TYR A 209 -5.10 1.45 4.34
CA TYR A 209 -6.26 2.27 3.99
C TYR A 209 -5.80 3.34 3.02
N HIS A 210 -6.62 3.70 2.04
CA HIS A 210 -6.28 4.77 1.11
C HIS A 210 -7.47 5.67 0.82
N LEU A 211 -7.14 6.92 0.58
CA LEU A 211 -8.04 7.96 0.10
C LEU A 211 -7.41 8.57 -1.15
N THR A 212 -8.10 8.50 -2.29
CA THR A 212 -7.61 9.07 -3.54
C THR A 212 -8.61 10.01 -4.16
N LEU A 213 -8.08 11.01 -4.85
CA LEU A 213 -8.82 11.93 -5.72
C LEU A 213 -8.45 11.57 -7.16
N GLY A 214 -9.46 11.45 -8.01
CA GLY A 214 -9.31 11.06 -9.40
C GLY A 214 -10.01 12.03 -10.35
N TYR A 215 -9.51 12.04 -11.59
CA TYR A 215 -10.11 12.76 -12.72
C TYR A 215 -10.17 11.83 -13.91
N THR A 216 -11.37 11.69 -14.47
CA THR A 216 -11.63 10.91 -15.71
C THR A 216 -11.46 11.80 -16.93
N LEU A 217 -10.67 11.32 -17.88
CA LEU A 217 -10.32 11.98 -19.14
C LEU A 217 -11.43 11.87 -20.18
#